data_950121c893350750aafcfa1341cca51e
#
_entry.id   950121c893350750aafcfa1341cca51e
#
_cell.length_a   1.000
_cell.length_b   1.000
_cell.length_c   1.000
_cell.angle_alpha   90.00
_cell.angle_beta   90.00
_cell.angle_gamma   90.00
#
_symmetry.space_group_name_H-M   'P 1'
#
loop_
_entity.id
_entity.type
_entity.pdbx_description
1 polymer ?
#
loop_
_entity_poly.entity_id
_entity_poly.type
_entity_poly.pdbx_seq_one_letter_code
_entity_poly.pdbx_strand_id
1 'polypeptide(L)'
;YDVDVAKGVARIIGSEINFVCQEWDGMIPALLANKFDLVIASMSITEKRMKSIDFSGPYRFSTGQLVGPKNIKMNLFNNSGNPIPGNFKGIKVGLERATTYSDWFDTILPGADVKLYDSNEALYLDLQNGRVDVIMTNPMKAYLKFLSKPKGSKFEFKSPVVDEEKFFGIGVGIGMRKGQEELKNKLNNALKYL
;
A
#
# COMPACT_ATOMS: atom_id res chain seq x y z
N TYR A 1 -8.50 1.03 -10.69
CA TYR A 1 -9.25 1.59 -9.55
C TYR A 1 -8.83 3.04 -9.27
N ASP A 2 -7.59 3.33 -8.80
CA ASP A 2 -7.16 4.72 -8.50
C ASP A 2 -7.24 5.64 -9.73
N VAL A 3 -6.91 5.13 -10.90
CA VAL A 3 -7.09 5.86 -12.18
C VAL A 3 -8.57 6.17 -12.44
N ASP A 4 -9.48 5.26 -12.11
CA ASP A 4 -10.91 5.48 -12.30
C ASP A 4 -11.45 6.49 -11.28
N VAL A 5 -11.00 6.40 -10.02
CA VAL A 5 -11.28 7.43 -8.99
C VAL A 5 -10.79 8.81 -9.47
N ALA A 6 -9.54 8.89 -9.96
CA ALA A 6 -8.98 10.13 -10.46
C ALA A 6 -9.81 10.73 -11.62
N LYS A 7 -10.19 9.90 -12.60
CA LYS A 7 -11.06 10.33 -13.72
C LYS A 7 -12.44 10.76 -13.26
N GLY A 8 -13.04 10.04 -12.29
CA GLY A 8 -14.33 10.39 -11.70
C GLY A 8 -14.28 11.73 -10.97
N VAL A 9 -13.27 11.91 -10.11
CA VAL A 9 -13.04 13.18 -9.39
C VAL A 9 -12.85 14.33 -10.39
N ALA A 10 -11.95 14.20 -11.34
CA ALA A 10 -11.66 15.25 -12.34
C ALA A 10 -12.94 15.67 -13.09
N ARG A 11 -13.76 14.70 -13.53
CA ARG A 11 -15.04 14.98 -14.19
C ARG A 11 -16.00 15.77 -13.30
N ILE A 12 -16.09 15.42 -12.00
CA ILE A 12 -17.04 16.08 -11.07
C ILE A 12 -16.58 17.50 -10.74
N ILE A 13 -15.28 17.72 -10.55
CA ILE A 13 -14.73 19.05 -10.26
C ILE A 13 -14.54 19.93 -11.51
N GLY A 14 -14.78 19.39 -12.71
CA GLY A 14 -14.63 20.12 -13.98
C GLY A 14 -13.19 20.43 -14.35
N SER A 15 -12.24 19.53 -14.03
CA SER A 15 -10.82 19.73 -14.30
C SER A 15 -10.27 18.70 -15.31
N GLU A 16 -9.29 19.10 -16.09
CA GLU A 16 -8.50 18.17 -16.90
C GLU A 16 -7.57 17.36 -16.01
N ILE A 17 -7.21 16.15 -16.47
CA ILE A 17 -6.33 15.26 -15.74
C ILE A 17 -5.11 14.90 -16.58
N ASN A 18 -3.94 15.05 -15.97
CA ASN A 18 -2.67 14.57 -16.51
C ASN A 18 -2.04 13.58 -15.54
N PHE A 19 -1.72 12.37 -16.01
CA PHE A 19 -1.12 11.33 -15.18
C PHE A 19 0.40 11.41 -15.24
N VAL A 20 1.02 11.45 -14.05
CA VAL A 20 2.47 11.39 -13.87
C VAL A 20 2.83 10.08 -13.17
N CYS A 21 3.73 9.30 -13.76
CA CYS A 21 4.26 8.09 -13.12
C CYS A 21 5.42 8.46 -12.19
N GLN A 22 5.39 7.91 -10.99
CA GLN A 22 6.40 8.14 -9.96
C GLN A 22 6.60 6.87 -9.14
N GLU A 23 7.84 6.53 -8.79
CA GLU A 23 8.12 5.47 -7.82
C GLU A 23 7.56 5.84 -6.44
N TRP A 24 7.17 4.83 -5.69
CA TRP A 24 6.38 5.01 -4.46
C TRP A 24 7.06 5.90 -3.41
N ASP A 25 8.32 5.65 -3.13
CA ASP A 25 9.10 6.40 -2.12
C ASP A 25 9.33 7.87 -2.51
N GLY A 26 9.28 8.18 -3.81
CA GLY A 26 9.40 9.53 -4.34
C GLY A 26 8.10 10.33 -4.40
N MET A 27 6.91 9.74 -4.13
CA MET A 27 5.62 10.41 -4.34
C MET A 27 5.43 11.66 -3.48
N ILE A 28 5.65 11.58 -2.17
CA ILE A 28 5.51 12.74 -1.28
C ILE A 28 6.57 13.82 -1.58
N PRO A 29 7.86 13.50 -1.71
CA PRO A 29 8.85 14.48 -2.16
C PRO A 29 8.50 15.17 -3.48
N ALA A 30 8.03 14.44 -4.49
CA ALA A 30 7.66 15.00 -5.78
C ALA A 30 6.42 15.91 -5.70
N LEU A 31 5.41 15.54 -4.90
CA LEU A 31 4.24 16.38 -4.59
C LEU A 31 4.67 17.70 -3.95
N LEU A 32 5.56 17.65 -2.95
CA LEU A 32 6.09 18.85 -2.28
C LEU A 32 6.95 19.71 -3.21
N ALA A 33 7.64 19.10 -4.18
CA ALA A 33 8.41 19.78 -5.22
C ALA A 33 7.56 20.29 -6.40
N ASN A 34 6.22 20.26 -6.30
CA ASN A 34 5.28 20.70 -7.34
C ASN A 34 5.42 19.98 -8.69
N LYS A 35 5.83 18.70 -8.69
CA LYS A 35 5.87 17.90 -9.91
C LYS A 35 4.48 17.46 -10.37
N PHE A 36 3.53 17.41 -9.45
CA PHE A 36 2.09 17.19 -9.65
C PHE A 36 1.30 17.77 -8.47
N ASP A 37 -0.01 17.84 -8.58
CA ASP A 37 -0.88 18.52 -7.59
C ASP A 37 -1.50 17.56 -6.59
N LEU A 38 -1.73 16.31 -7.00
CA LEU A 38 -2.43 15.30 -6.21
C LEU A 38 -1.72 13.95 -6.28
N VAL A 39 -1.84 13.17 -5.22
CA VAL A 39 -1.48 11.75 -5.19
C VAL A 39 -2.76 10.93 -5.05
N ILE A 40 -3.11 10.17 -6.10
CA ILE A 40 -4.23 9.23 -6.10
C ILE A 40 -3.66 7.84 -6.45
N ALA A 41 -3.09 7.20 -5.45
CA ALA A 41 -2.29 5.98 -5.62
C ALA A 41 -2.44 5.00 -4.44
N SER A 42 -3.64 4.90 -3.88
CA SER A 42 -3.90 4.07 -2.70
C SER A 42 -3.03 4.43 -1.49
N MET A 43 -2.77 5.72 -1.29
CA MET A 43 -1.93 6.19 -0.18
C MET A 43 -2.71 6.24 1.12
N SER A 44 -2.27 5.48 2.12
CA SER A 44 -2.88 5.44 3.46
C SER A 44 -2.74 6.79 4.16
N ILE A 45 -3.81 7.24 4.80
CA ILE A 45 -3.87 8.43 5.65
C ILE A 45 -3.27 8.08 7.01
N THR A 46 -1.99 8.33 7.21
CA THR A 46 -1.29 8.07 8.47
C THR A 46 -0.83 9.35 9.13
N GLU A 47 -0.73 9.35 10.46
CA GLU A 47 -0.20 10.51 11.22
C GLU A 47 1.19 10.93 10.72
N LYS A 48 2.04 9.96 10.39
CA LYS A 48 3.38 10.20 9.83
C LYS A 48 3.31 11.04 8.56
N ARG A 49 2.43 10.68 7.62
CA ARG A 49 2.27 11.38 6.33
C ARG A 49 1.55 12.71 6.50
N MET A 50 0.56 12.79 7.40
CA MET A 50 -0.15 14.04 7.70
C MET A 50 0.73 15.13 8.29
N LYS A 51 1.92 14.82 8.81
CA LYS A 51 2.91 15.84 9.20
C LYS A 51 3.41 16.66 8.00
N SER A 52 3.46 16.07 6.81
CA SER A 52 4.05 16.68 5.60
C SER A 52 3.03 17.11 4.55
N ILE A 53 1.91 16.39 4.42
CA ILE A 53 0.88 16.62 3.41
C ILE A 53 -0.52 16.56 4.04
N ASP A 54 -1.52 17.10 3.34
CA ASP A 54 -2.92 16.95 3.68
C ASP A 54 -3.57 15.84 2.84
N PHE A 55 -4.72 15.36 3.29
CA PHE A 55 -5.50 14.33 2.63
C PHE A 55 -6.97 14.72 2.51
N SER A 56 -7.64 14.19 1.50
CA SER A 56 -9.10 14.08 1.47
C SER A 56 -9.59 13.14 2.58
N GLY A 57 -10.89 13.03 2.77
CA GLY A 57 -11.49 11.89 3.46
C GLY A 57 -11.13 10.57 2.76
N PRO A 58 -11.22 9.44 3.50
CA PRO A 58 -10.88 8.15 2.94
C PRO A 58 -11.91 7.68 1.90
N TYR A 59 -11.43 7.10 0.78
CA TYR A 59 -12.27 6.50 -0.24
C TYR A 59 -12.17 4.97 -0.29
N ARG A 60 -11.28 4.37 0.53
CA ARG A 60 -11.09 2.93 0.65
C ARG A 60 -10.37 2.57 1.94
N PHE A 61 -10.55 1.33 2.43
CA PHE A 61 -9.77 0.80 3.54
C PHE A 61 -8.32 0.54 3.15
N SER A 62 -7.41 0.71 4.10
CA SER A 62 -6.00 0.39 3.96
C SER A 62 -5.68 -0.87 4.74
N THR A 63 -5.16 -1.89 4.05
CA THR A 63 -4.87 -3.20 4.64
C THR A 63 -3.65 -3.83 4.01
N GLY A 64 -3.02 -4.77 4.72
CA GLY A 64 -1.93 -5.59 4.22
C GLY A 64 -2.20 -7.07 4.41
N GLN A 65 -1.58 -7.91 3.58
CA GLN A 65 -1.64 -9.35 3.71
C GLN A 65 -0.38 -10.01 3.17
N LEU A 66 0.11 -11.06 3.82
CA LEU A 66 1.24 -11.82 3.33
C LEU A 66 0.83 -12.71 2.16
N VAL A 67 1.72 -12.81 1.17
CA VAL A 67 1.63 -13.74 0.04
C VAL A 67 2.87 -14.61 0.03
N GLY A 68 2.69 -15.90 -0.16
CA GLY A 68 3.79 -16.88 -0.22
C GLY A 68 3.41 -18.13 -1.01
N PRO A 69 4.33 -19.09 -1.18
CA PRO A 69 4.11 -20.31 -1.96
C PRO A 69 3.08 -21.25 -1.30
N LYS A 70 2.20 -21.85 -2.12
CA LYS A 70 1.15 -22.78 -1.67
C LYS A 70 1.70 -24.05 -0.99
N ASN A 71 2.80 -24.55 -1.51
CA ASN A 71 3.41 -25.83 -1.07
C ASN A 71 4.16 -25.73 0.26
N ILE A 72 4.29 -24.53 0.84
CA ILE A 72 4.97 -24.32 2.12
C ILE A 72 3.92 -23.90 3.16
N LYS A 73 3.75 -24.73 4.22
CA LYS A 73 2.93 -24.36 5.38
C LYS A 73 3.72 -23.40 6.25
N MET A 74 3.13 -22.23 6.54
CA MET A 74 3.72 -21.20 7.37
C MET A 74 2.72 -20.82 8.46
N ASN A 75 3.06 -21.10 9.72
CA ASN A 75 2.25 -20.69 10.88
C ASN A 75 2.78 -19.35 11.41
N LEU A 76 2.74 -18.31 10.58
CA LEU A 76 3.31 -17.00 10.92
C LEU A 76 2.42 -16.18 11.85
N PHE A 77 1.15 -16.54 11.96
CA PHE A 77 0.16 -15.87 12.79
C PHE A 77 -0.58 -16.88 13.69
N ASN A 78 -0.98 -16.44 14.87
CA ASN A 78 -1.81 -17.23 15.78
C ASN A 78 -3.29 -17.15 15.41
N ASN A 79 -4.13 -17.89 16.14
CA ASN A 79 -5.58 -17.93 15.90
C ASN A 79 -6.30 -16.59 16.14
N SER A 80 -5.67 -15.67 16.87
CA SER A 80 -6.18 -14.31 17.11
C SER A 80 -5.73 -13.32 16.03
N GLY A 81 -5.00 -13.78 15.01
CA GLY A 81 -4.51 -12.94 13.93
C GLY A 81 -3.24 -12.14 14.25
N ASN A 82 -2.59 -12.39 15.37
CA ASN A 82 -1.33 -11.73 15.74
C ASN A 82 -0.12 -12.49 15.18
N PRO A 83 0.93 -11.81 14.72
CA PRO A 83 2.15 -12.46 14.27
C PRO A 83 2.85 -13.19 15.41
N ILE A 84 3.51 -14.29 15.09
CA ILE A 84 4.34 -15.08 16.02
C ILE A 84 5.80 -14.79 15.69
N PRO A 85 6.49 -13.88 16.43
CA PRO A 85 7.82 -13.41 16.05
C PRO A 85 8.84 -14.54 15.84
N GLY A 86 8.82 -15.56 16.68
CA GLY A 86 9.72 -16.71 16.58
C GLY A 86 9.59 -17.48 15.25
N ASN A 87 8.42 -17.48 14.63
CA ASN A 87 8.16 -18.21 13.40
C ASN A 87 8.61 -17.43 12.14
N PHE A 88 8.98 -16.17 12.28
CA PHE A 88 9.61 -15.37 11.22
C PHE A 88 11.12 -15.58 11.16
N LYS A 89 11.73 -16.27 12.12
CA LYS A 89 13.17 -16.55 12.10
C LYS A 89 13.55 -17.39 10.90
N GLY A 90 14.46 -16.85 10.07
CA GLY A 90 14.90 -17.50 8.84
C GLY A 90 13.95 -17.32 7.65
N ILE A 91 12.84 -16.60 7.81
CA ILE A 91 11.93 -16.26 6.72
C ILE A 91 12.36 -14.91 6.13
N LYS A 92 12.64 -14.90 4.84
CA LYS A 92 12.97 -13.68 4.08
C LYS A 92 11.68 -13.00 3.62
N VAL A 93 11.46 -11.79 4.11
CA VAL A 93 10.26 -10.99 3.81
C VAL A 93 10.58 -9.90 2.81
N GLY A 94 9.87 -9.87 1.69
CA GLY A 94 9.97 -8.77 0.73
C GLY A 94 8.91 -7.70 1.00
N LEU A 95 9.31 -6.43 0.98
CA LEU A 95 8.41 -5.28 1.15
C LEU A 95 8.77 -4.17 0.16
N GLU A 96 7.77 -3.43 -0.32
CA GLU A 96 8.02 -2.17 -1.02
C GLU A 96 8.43 -1.11 0.02
N ARG A 97 9.51 -0.36 -0.25
CA ARG A 97 10.05 0.64 0.67
C ARG A 97 9.09 1.81 0.88
N ALA A 98 9.21 2.52 2.00
CA ALA A 98 8.38 3.67 2.38
C ALA A 98 6.86 3.37 2.42
N THR A 99 6.49 2.11 2.61
CA THR A 99 5.11 1.68 2.78
C THR A 99 4.76 1.53 4.25
N THR A 100 3.45 1.49 4.54
CA THR A 100 2.94 1.12 5.87
C THR A 100 3.32 -0.30 6.26
N TYR A 101 3.61 -1.17 5.29
CA TYR A 101 4.08 -2.53 5.54
C TYR A 101 5.48 -2.55 6.15
N SER A 102 6.40 -1.73 5.64
CA SER A 102 7.73 -1.60 6.23
C SER A 102 7.67 -1.02 7.64
N ASP A 103 6.87 0.03 7.86
CA ASP A 103 6.67 0.62 9.20
C ASP A 103 6.09 -0.43 10.20
N TRP A 104 5.17 -1.28 9.73
CA TRP A 104 4.59 -2.36 10.55
C TRP A 104 5.65 -3.42 10.91
N PHE A 105 6.40 -3.92 9.93
CA PHE A 105 7.47 -4.90 10.17
C PHE A 105 8.55 -4.36 11.10
N ASP A 106 9.02 -3.15 10.87
CA ASP A 106 10.06 -2.51 11.71
C ASP A 106 9.63 -2.39 13.17
N THR A 107 8.33 -2.21 13.43
CA THR A 107 7.80 -2.02 14.79
C THR A 107 7.39 -3.34 15.45
N ILE A 108 6.68 -4.20 14.72
CA ILE A 108 6.07 -5.42 15.29
C ILE A 108 7.03 -6.61 15.22
N LEU A 109 7.88 -6.65 14.21
CA LEU A 109 8.83 -7.74 13.97
C LEU A 109 10.25 -7.22 13.69
N PRO A 110 10.87 -6.47 14.65
CA PRO A 110 12.14 -5.76 14.41
C PRO A 110 13.33 -6.70 14.14
N GLY A 111 13.16 -8.01 14.32
CA GLY A 111 14.17 -9.02 14.00
C GLY A 111 13.92 -9.81 12.72
N ALA A 112 12.90 -9.43 11.92
CA ALA A 112 12.62 -10.09 10.67
C ALA A 112 13.70 -9.78 9.60
N ASP A 113 14.01 -10.78 8.77
CA ASP A 113 14.90 -10.61 7.60
C ASP A 113 14.13 -9.95 6.46
N VAL A 114 14.13 -8.61 6.43
CA VAL A 114 13.37 -7.79 5.48
C VAL A 114 14.26 -7.32 4.34
N LYS A 115 13.81 -7.57 3.10
CA LYS A 115 14.38 -7.01 1.87
C LYS A 115 13.43 -5.96 1.28
N LEU A 116 13.94 -4.75 1.09
CA LEU A 116 13.17 -3.63 0.54
C LEU A 116 13.33 -3.53 -0.99
N TYR A 117 12.23 -3.23 -1.66
CA TYR A 117 12.13 -3.10 -3.11
C TYR A 117 11.60 -1.72 -3.52
N ASP A 118 12.02 -1.25 -4.68
CA ASP A 118 11.58 0.02 -5.25
C ASP A 118 10.18 -0.11 -5.91
N SER A 119 9.85 -1.32 -6.41
CA SER A 119 8.57 -1.56 -7.08
C SER A 119 7.96 -2.92 -6.72
N ASN A 120 6.63 -3.01 -6.88
CA ASN A 120 5.91 -4.28 -6.71
C ASN A 120 6.27 -5.32 -7.77
N GLU A 121 6.65 -4.90 -8.96
CA GLU A 121 7.08 -5.80 -10.03
C GLU A 121 8.35 -6.55 -9.64
N ALA A 122 9.35 -5.85 -9.11
CA ALA A 122 10.58 -6.44 -8.59
C ALA A 122 10.29 -7.36 -7.38
N LEU A 123 9.37 -6.93 -6.51
CA LEU A 123 8.93 -7.70 -5.35
C LEU A 123 8.30 -9.05 -5.76
N TYR A 124 7.36 -9.05 -6.70
CA TYR A 124 6.74 -10.27 -7.21
C TYR A 124 7.73 -11.17 -7.95
N LEU A 125 8.66 -10.59 -8.70
CA LEU A 125 9.69 -11.34 -9.40
C LEU A 125 10.61 -12.09 -8.43
N ASP A 126 11.03 -11.45 -7.35
CA ASP A 126 11.89 -12.07 -6.35
C ASP A 126 11.15 -13.14 -5.52
N LEU A 127 9.86 -12.96 -5.25
CA LEU A 127 9.02 -14.01 -4.67
C LEU A 127 8.94 -15.24 -5.60
N GLN A 128 8.71 -15.03 -6.91
CA GLN A 128 8.65 -16.11 -7.89
C GLN A 128 9.97 -16.89 -7.99
N ASN A 129 11.09 -16.21 -7.87
CA ASN A 129 12.44 -16.80 -7.95
C ASN A 129 12.94 -17.36 -6.60
N GLY A 130 12.13 -17.32 -5.53
CA GLY A 130 12.49 -17.81 -4.21
C GLY A 130 13.63 -17.02 -3.53
N ARG A 131 13.83 -15.76 -3.93
CA ARG A 131 14.79 -14.85 -3.29
C ARG A 131 14.25 -14.22 -2.02
N VAL A 132 12.91 -14.21 -1.87
CA VAL A 132 12.17 -13.99 -0.63
C VAL A 132 11.13 -15.10 -0.48
N ASP A 133 10.77 -15.41 0.76
CA ASP A 133 9.84 -16.51 1.07
C ASP A 133 8.39 -16.02 1.10
N VAL A 134 8.19 -14.80 1.56
CA VAL A 134 6.89 -14.12 1.59
C VAL A 134 7.06 -12.64 1.26
N ILE A 135 5.97 -12.04 0.80
CA ILE A 135 5.87 -10.59 0.62
C ILE A 135 4.64 -10.07 1.35
N MET A 136 4.65 -8.81 1.81
CA MET A 136 3.44 -8.13 2.28
C MET A 136 3.06 -7.01 1.34
N THR A 137 1.79 -6.98 0.94
CA THR A 137 1.23 -5.97 0.05
C THR A 137 -0.28 -5.86 0.23
N ASN A 138 -0.91 -4.89 -0.43
CA ASN A 138 -2.37 -4.78 -0.43
C ASN A 138 -3.02 -6.04 -1.07
N PRO A 139 -3.99 -6.70 -0.41
CA PRO A 139 -4.57 -7.94 -0.90
C PRO A 139 -5.29 -7.81 -2.25
N MET A 140 -5.98 -6.72 -2.51
CA MET A 140 -6.61 -6.48 -3.81
C MET A 140 -5.55 -6.34 -4.92
N LYS A 141 -4.49 -5.57 -4.65
CA LYS A 141 -3.35 -5.41 -5.57
C LYS A 141 -2.68 -6.75 -5.84
N ALA A 142 -2.40 -7.54 -4.79
CA ALA A 142 -1.83 -8.88 -4.91
C ALA A 142 -2.69 -9.79 -5.78
N TYR A 143 -4.00 -9.81 -5.54
CA TYR A 143 -4.92 -10.63 -6.30
C TYR A 143 -4.96 -10.23 -7.78
N LEU A 144 -5.24 -8.96 -8.07
CA LEU A 144 -5.43 -8.47 -9.45
C LEU A 144 -4.14 -8.50 -10.28
N LYS A 145 -2.99 -8.21 -9.68
CA LYS A 145 -1.71 -8.07 -10.40
C LYS A 145 -0.87 -9.34 -10.42
N PHE A 146 -1.11 -10.26 -9.49
CA PHE A 146 -0.26 -11.43 -9.30
C PHE A 146 -1.03 -12.73 -9.14
N LEU A 147 -1.81 -12.93 -8.07
CA LEU A 147 -2.42 -14.22 -7.74
C LEU A 147 -3.43 -14.72 -8.80
N SER A 148 -4.18 -13.82 -9.44
CA SER A 148 -5.12 -14.17 -10.53
C SER A 148 -4.43 -14.42 -11.88
N LYS A 149 -3.11 -14.25 -11.97
CA LYS A 149 -2.35 -14.45 -13.22
C LYS A 149 -1.62 -15.79 -13.21
N PRO A 150 -1.28 -16.35 -14.38
CA PRO A 150 -0.55 -17.62 -14.47
C PRO A 150 0.72 -17.64 -13.60
N LYS A 151 1.44 -16.53 -13.54
CA LYS A 151 2.66 -16.38 -12.73
C LYS A 151 2.42 -16.48 -11.22
N GLY A 152 1.22 -16.19 -10.75
CA GLY A 152 0.82 -16.26 -9.34
C GLY A 152 0.15 -17.57 -8.93
N SER A 153 -0.10 -18.50 -9.88
CA SER A 153 -0.88 -19.73 -9.63
C SER A 153 -0.33 -20.64 -8.54
N LYS A 154 0.97 -20.58 -8.26
CA LYS A 154 1.68 -21.34 -7.20
C LYS A 154 1.69 -20.64 -5.84
N PHE A 155 1.08 -19.47 -5.74
CA PHE A 155 1.10 -18.61 -4.54
C PHE A 155 -0.30 -18.40 -3.99
N GLU A 156 -0.37 -18.05 -2.70
CA GLU A 156 -1.62 -17.79 -1.98
C GLU A 156 -1.37 -16.79 -0.85
N PHE A 157 -2.43 -16.33 -0.21
CA PHE A 157 -2.32 -15.57 1.03
C PHE A 157 -1.86 -16.46 2.19
N LYS A 158 -0.91 -15.97 3.00
CA LYS A 158 -0.26 -16.68 4.11
C LYS A 158 -0.54 -16.07 5.48
N SER A 159 -1.38 -15.05 5.54
CA SER A 159 -1.78 -14.41 6.80
C SER A 159 -3.26 -14.04 6.78
N PRO A 160 -3.87 -13.74 7.93
CA PRO A 160 -5.07 -12.92 7.97
C PRO A 160 -4.79 -11.54 7.38
N VAL A 161 -5.83 -10.76 7.11
CA VAL A 161 -5.71 -9.34 6.76
C VAL A 161 -5.20 -8.59 7.98
N VAL A 162 -4.21 -7.73 7.77
CA VAL A 162 -3.67 -6.83 8.80
C VAL A 162 -4.16 -5.42 8.47
N ASP A 163 -4.82 -4.78 9.42
CA ASP A 163 -5.51 -3.50 9.25
C ASP A 163 -5.37 -2.56 10.45
N GLU A 164 -4.37 -2.80 11.31
CA GLU A 164 -4.13 -2.00 12.52
C GLU A 164 -4.02 -0.50 12.18
N GLU A 165 -4.99 0.30 12.65
CA GLU A 165 -5.10 1.74 12.34
C GLU A 165 -3.82 2.52 12.64
N LYS A 166 -3.11 2.14 13.69
CA LYS A 166 -1.82 2.74 14.06
C LYS A 166 -0.82 2.77 12.90
N PHE A 167 -0.82 1.74 12.03
CA PHE A 167 0.10 1.62 10.89
C PHE A 167 -0.58 1.96 9.56
N PHE A 168 -1.78 1.42 9.34
CA PHE A 168 -2.50 1.52 8.08
C PHE A 168 -3.36 2.78 7.99
N GLY A 169 -3.48 3.54 9.11
CA GLY A 169 -4.26 4.77 9.18
C GLY A 169 -5.75 4.53 9.07
N ILE A 170 -6.50 5.61 8.92
CA ILE A 170 -7.97 5.61 8.86
C ILE A 170 -8.54 5.21 7.48
N GLY A 171 -7.68 4.85 6.54
CA GLY A 171 -8.04 4.49 5.17
C GLY A 171 -7.09 5.10 4.15
N VAL A 172 -7.48 5.04 2.90
CA VAL A 172 -6.74 5.57 1.75
C VAL A 172 -7.38 6.86 1.28
N GLY A 173 -6.60 7.92 1.12
CA GLY A 173 -7.08 9.24 0.69
C GLY A 173 -6.29 9.83 -0.48
N ILE A 174 -6.80 10.91 -1.03
CA ILE A 174 -6.13 11.72 -2.03
C ILE A 174 -5.16 12.66 -1.30
N GLY A 175 -3.85 12.48 -1.52
CA GLY A 175 -2.82 13.34 -0.95
C GLY A 175 -2.68 14.66 -1.71
N MET A 176 -2.45 15.75 -0.97
CA MET A 176 -2.22 17.10 -1.52
C MET A 176 -1.27 17.89 -0.64
N ARG A 177 -0.69 18.98 -1.15
CA ARG A 177 0.11 19.90 -0.34
C ARG A 177 -0.74 20.52 0.76
N LYS A 178 -0.11 20.88 1.86
CA LYS A 178 -0.80 21.51 3.01
C LYS A 178 -1.41 22.88 2.65
N GLY A 179 -2.48 23.21 3.37
CA GLY A 179 -3.12 24.52 3.27
C GLY A 179 -4.03 24.71 2.06
N GLN A 180 -4.37 23.64 1.32
CA GLN A 180 -5.26 23.70 0.14
C GLN A 180 -6.70 23.35 0.52
N GLU A 181 -7.29 24.03 1.49
CA GLU A 181 -8.62 23.72 2.05
C GLU A 181 -9.74 23.75 0.99
N GLU A 182 -9.70 24.71 0.05
CA GLU A 182 -10.70 24.77 -1.02
C GLU A 182 -10.64 23.53 -1.91
N LEU A 183 -9.44 23.12 -2.32
CA LEU A 183 -9.22 21.92 -3.12
C LEU A 183 -9.67 20.66 -2.35
N LYS A 184 -9.29 20.56 -1.07
CA LYS A 184 -9.69 19.45 -0.19
C LYS A 184 -11.21 19.32 -0.10
N ASN A 185 -11.93 20.43 0.05
CA ASN A 185 -13.38 20.44 0.09
C ASN A 185 -14.00 20.00 -1.25
N LYS A 186 -13.46 20.45 -2.40
CA LYS A 186 -13.89 20.00 -3.73
C LYS A 186 -13.68 18.50 -3.91
N LEU A 187 -12.50 17.97 -3.50
CA LEU A 187 -12.19 16.54 -3.56
C LEU A 187 -13.12 15.73 -2.67
N ASN A 188 -13.35 16.15 -1.42
CA ASN A 188 -14.26 15.48 -0.50
C ASN A 188 -15.69 15.44 -1.02
N ASN A 189 -16.17 16.54 -1.62
CA ASN A 189 -17.48 16.56 -2.24
C ASN A 189 -17.54 15.62 -3.45
N ALA A 190 -16.52 15.62 -4.31
CA ALA A 190 -16.47 14.72 -5.46
C ALA A 190 -16.50 13.25 -5.04
N LEU A 191 -15.77 12.86 -4.00
CA LEU A 191 -15.73 11.48 -3.50
C LEU A 191 -17.07 10.96 -2.98
N LYS A 192 -17.99 11.84 -2.57
CA LYS A 192 -19.34 11.44 -2.14
C LYS A 192 -20.24 10.98 -3.28
N TYR A 193 -19.90 11.36 -4.53
CA TYR A 193 -20.68 11.03 -5.74
C TYR A 193 -20.04 9.91 -6.57
N LEU A 194 -18.98 9.28 -6.09
CA LEU A 194 -18.30 8.13 -6.72
C LEU A 194 -18.63 6.82 -6.02
#